data_f44c49c995c945984fc1349d3fc43b3c
#
_entry.id   f44c49c995c945984fc1349d3fc43b3c
#
_cell.length_a   1.000
_cell.length_b   1.000
_cell.length_c   1.000
_cell.angle_alpha   90.00
_cell.angle_beta   90.00
_cell.angle_gamma   90.00
#
_symmetry.space_group_name_H-M   'P 1'
#
loop_
_entity.id
_entity.type
_entity.pdbx_description
1 polymer ?
#
loop_
_entity_poly.entity_id
_entity_poly.type
_entity_poly.pdbx_seq_one_letter_code
_entity_poly.pdbx_strand_id
1 'polypeptide(L)'
;MSHGHGWTRRHVMLGLGLLAPAFTAVPAALAGAPRWLELKSLRTGEVVTVTFDRDTGPDPAALARLQHLLRDARVNEEHPMDAALYGLLSDLAAATGHEARYEVISGYRSPRTNEGLRAAGHAVAEHSLHMQGKAIDVRLLGCDLAVFRDVALKAARGGVGYYPSSNFVHVDTGRVRTWTGQ
;
A
#
# COMPACT_ATOMS: atom_id res chain seq x y z
N MET A 1 73.51 14.12 38.15
CA MET A 1 73.25 12.91 37.36
C MET A 1 71.87 12.41 37.65
N SER A 2 70.91 12.70 36.83
CA SER A 2 69.58 12.10 36.95
C SER A 2 68.86 12.25 35.61
N HIS A 3 68.57 11.14 34.98
CA HIS A 3 67.96 11.05 33.68
C HIS A 3 66.41 11.05 33.88
N GLY A 4 65.76 12.07 33.26
CA GLY A 4 64.30 12.13 33.15
C GLY A 4 63.84 11.39 31.92
N HIS A 5 62.92 10.42 32.11
CA HIS A 5 62.24 9.73 31.02
C HIS A 5 60.93 10.44 30.72
N GLY A 6 60.84 11.06 29.54
CA GLY A 6 59.61 11.65 29.03
C GLY A 6 58.70 10.55 28.43
N TRP A 7 57.48 10.48 28.92
CA TRP A 7 56.40 9.65 28.37
C TRP A 7 55.60 10.49 27.35
N THR A 8 55.71 10.14 26.06
CA THR A 8 54.87 10.66 25.01
C THR A 8 53.51 9.97 24.99
N ARG A 9 52.44 10.72 25.30
CA ARG A 9 51.05 10.26 25.17
C ARG A 9 50.67 10.27 23.68
N ARG A 10 50.56 9.08 23.08
CA ARG A 10 49.93 8.88 21.75
C ARG A 10 48.39 9.00 21.92
N HIS A 11 47.85 10.09 21.37
CA HIS A 11 46.41 10.23 21.22
C HIS A 11 45.95 9.33 20.04
N VAL A 12 45.20 8.28 20.37
CA VAL A 12 44.49 7.50 19.37
C VAL A 12 43.17 8.21 19.07
N MET A 13 43.06 8.83 17.92
CA MET A 13 41.81 9.38 17.41
C MET A 13 40.97 8.22 16.87
N LEU A 14 39.93 7.81 17.61
CA LEU A 14 38.87 6.94 17.05
C LEU A 14 37.98 7.81 16.16
N GLY A 15 38.11 7.64 14.86
CA GLY A 15 37.17 8.19 13.87
C GLY A 15 35.83 7.46 13.97
N LEU A 16 34.79 8.12 14.49
CA LEU A 16 33.41 7.65 14.34
C LEU A 16 32.99 7.87 12.87
N GLY A 17 33.02 6.81 12.08
CA GLY A 17 32.41 6.80 10.76
C GLY A 17 30.88 6.86 10.87
N LEU A 18 30.29 8.00 10.56
CA LEU A 18 28.85 8.15 10.33
C LEU A 18 28.49 7.37 9.05
N LEU A 19 27.93 6.16 9.22
CA LEU A 19 27.23 5.46 8.15
C LEU A 19 25.92 6.21 7.86
N ALA A 20 25.94 7.07 6.85
CA ALA A 20 24.72 7.62 6.28
C ALA A 20 23.87 6.48 5.67
N PRO A 21 22.55 6.45 5.93
CA PRO A 21 21.70 5.46 5.27
C PRO A 21 21.74 5.72 3.76
N ALA A 22 22.21 4.73 3.00
CA ALA A 22 22.12 4.76 1.55
C ALA A 22 20.63 4.72 1.16
N PHE A 23 20.05 5.87 0.85
CA PHE A 23 18.83 5.94 0.07
C PHE A 23 19.13 5.32 -1.28
N THR A 24 18.70 4.08 -1.50
CA THR A 24 18.71 3.49 -2.83
C THR A 24 17.76 4.30 -3.69
N ALA A 25 18.32 5.17 -4.52
CA ALA A 25 17.58 5.89 -5.55
C ALA A 25 16.86 4.84 -6.42
N VAL A 26 15.55 5.01 -6.61
CA VAL A 26 14.79 4.24 -7.61
C VAL A 26 15.53 4.43 -8.93
N PRO A 27 15.90 3.35 -9.64
CA PRO A 27 16.65 3.50 -10.88
C PRO A 27 15.86 4.40 -11.85
N ALA A 28 16.55 5.38 -12.44
CA ALA A 28 15.97 6.39 -13.32
C ALA A 28 15.18 5.80 -14.51
N ALA A 29 15.44 4.54 -14.88
CA ALA A 29 14.68 3.79 -15.89
C ALA A 29 13.21 3.54 -15.50
N LEU A 30 12.83 3.64 -14.23
CA LEU A 30 11.43 3.50 -13.78
C LEU A 30 10.73 4.86 -13.64
N ALA A 31 11.45 5.97 -13.72
CA ALA A 31 10.91 7.31 -13.50
C ALA A 31 10.00 7.82 -14.63
N GLY A 32 9.95 7.15 -15.79
CA GLY A 32 9.11 7.56 -16.93
C GLY A 32 8.27 6.44 -17.54
N ALA A 33 8.35 5.21 -17.02
CA ALA A 33 7.55 4.11 -17.53
C ALA A 33 6.10 4.25 -17.06
N PRO A 34 5.09 4.07 -17.95
CA PRO A 34 3.70 4.05 -17.54
C PRO A 34 3.47 2.94 -16.51
N ARG A 35 2.58 3.21 -15.57
CA ARG A 35 2.12 2.22 -14.58
C ARG A 35 1.08 1.32 -15.23
N TRP A 36 1.11 0.07 -14.86
CA TRP A 36 0.14 -0.92 -15.24
C TRP A 36 -0.54 -1.46 -13.99
N LEU A 37 -1.85 -1.70 -14.05
CA LEU A 37 -2.63 -2.21 -12.93
C LEU A 37 -3.80 -3.04 -13.45
N GLU A 38 -3.94 -4.26 -12.95
CA GLU A 38 -5.09 -5.13 -13.15
C GLU A 38 -5.78 -5.39 -11.81
N LEU A 39 -7.07 -5.11 -11.75
CA LEU A 39 -7.92 -5.39 -10.60
C LEU A 39 -9.01 -6.37 -11.01
N LYS A 40 -9.18 -7.43 -10.21
CA LYS A 40 -10.27 -8.42 -10.35
C LYS A 40 -11.14 -8.38 -9.11
N SER A 41 -12.39 -8.00 -9.24
CA SER A 41 -13.36 -8.09 -8.15
C SER A 41 -13.72 -9.54 -7.86
N LEU A 42 -13.45 -10.01 -6.65
CA LEU A 42 -13.86 -11.38 -6.24
C LEU A 42 -15.36 -11.52 -6.03
N ARG A 43 -16.08 -10.41 -5.89
CA ARG A 43 -17.52 -10.41 -5.68
C ARG A 43 -18.31 -10.48 -6.98
N THR A 44 -17.85 -9.77 -8.02
CA THR A 44 -18.56 -9.70 -9.30
C THR A 44 -17.90 -10.52 -10.40
N GLY A 45 -16.63 -10.89 -10.23
CA GLY A 45 -15.81 -11.54 -11.24
C GLY A 45 -15.27 -10.59 -12.32
N GLU A 46 -15.67 -9.33 -12.29
CA GLU A 46 -15.22 -8.32 -13.24
C GLU A 46 -13.71 -8.07 -13.14
N VAL A 47 -13.08 -7.82 -14.29
CA VAL A 47 -11.65 -7.50 -14.40
C VAL A 47 -11.50 -6.19 -15.15
N VAL A 48 -10.67 -5.30 -14.60
CA VAL A 48 -10.29 -4.03 -15.25
C VAL A 48 -8.78 -3.94 -15.29
N THR A 49 -8.24 -3.74 -16.50
CA THR A 49 -6.83 -3.44 -16.72
C THR A 49 -6.69 -2.02 -17.21
N VAL A 50 -5.76 -1.26 -16.61
CA VAL A 50 -5.44 0.10 -16.99
C VAL A 50 -3.93 0.30 -17.07
N THR A 51 -3.53 1.18 -17.98
CA THR A 51 -2.17 1.74 -18.02
C THR A 51 -2.31 3.23 -17.84
N PHE A 52 -1.47 3.83 -17.00
CA PHE A 52 -1.56 5.25 -16.69
C PHE A 52 -0.17 5.85 -16.43
N ASP A 53 -0.09 7.14 -16.66
CA ASP A 53 1.11 7.91 -16.40
C ASP A 53 1.34 8.05 -14.88
N ARG A 54 2.61 8.03 -14.46
CA ARG A 54 3.00 8.08 -13.05
C ARG A 54 2.62 9.39 -12.37
N ASP A 55 2.68 10.49 -13.10
CA ASP A 55 2.55 11.84 -12.56
C ASP A 55 1.10 12.35 -12.65
N THR A 56 0.39 11.99 -13.71
CA THR A 56 -1.00 12.41 -13.92
C THR A 56 -2.05 11.40 -13.45
N GLY A 57 -1.63 10.13 -13.25
CA GLY A 57 -2.55 9.05 -12.87
C GLY A 57 -3.41 8.54 -14.04
N PRO A 58 -4.44 7.71 -13.75
CA PRO A 58 -5.37 7.21 -14.74
C PRO A 58 -6.20 8.34 -15.37
N ASP A 59 -6.46 8.25 -16.67
CA ASP A 59 -7.37 9.16 -17.36
C ASP A 59 -8.83 9.00 -16.87
N PRO A 60 -9.74 9.95 -17.23
CA PRO A 60 -11.13 9.88 -16.76
C PRO A 60 -11.88 8.61 -17.16
N ALA A 61 -11.61 8.01 -18.31
CA ALA A 61 -12.25 6.79 -18.75
C ALA A 61 -11.74 5.57 -17.95
N ALA A 62 -10.44 5.52 -17.67
CA ALA A 62 -9.84 4.51 -16.79
C ALA A 62 -10.37 4.65 -15.36
N LEU A 63 -10.47 5.88 -14.83
CA LEU A 63 -11.03 6.14 -13.50
C LEU A 63 -12.49 5.66 -13.40
N ALA A 64 -13.33 5.91 -14.40
CA ALA A 64 -14.72 5.47 -14.40
C ALA A 64 -14.82 3.93 -14.38
N ARG A 65 -14.01 3.21 -15.15
CA ARG A 65 -13.96 1.75 -15.13
C ARG A 65 -13.49 1.18 -13.79
N LEU A 66 -12.46 1.78 -13.20
CA LEU A 66 -11.95 1.38 -11.88
C LEU A 66 -12.98 1.65 -10.79
N GLN A 67 -13.65 2.80 -10.82
CA GLN A 67 -14.70 3.16 -9.88
C GLN A 67 -15.87 2.17 -9.96
N HIS A 68 -16.32 1.83 -11.17
CA HIS A 68 -17.36 0.82 -11.37
C HIS A 68 -16.99 -0.54 -10.79
N LEU A 69 -15.77 -1.03 -11.07
CA LEU A 69 -15.27 -2.31 -10.52
C LEU A 69 -15.24 -2.28 -8.99
N LEU A 70 -14.84 -1.14 -8.39
CA LEU A 70 -14.65 -0.99 -6.94
C LEU A 70 -15.92 -0.56 -6.19
N ARG A 71 -17.08 -0.48 -6.87
CA ARG A 71 -18.35 -0.14 -6.25
C ARG A 71 -18.76 -1.07 -5.11
N ASP A 72 -19.64 -0.63 -4.25
CA ASP A 72 -20.31 -1.52 -3.30
C ASP A 72 -21.30 -2.43 -4.04
N ALA A 73 -20.83 -3.62 -4.44
CA ALA A 73 -21.60 -4.56 -5.22
C ALA A 73 -22.82 -5.17 -4.47
N ARG A 74 -22.93 -4.96 -3.15
CA ARG A 74 -24.10 -5.42 -2.36
C ARG A 74 -25.33 -4.57 -2.63
N VAL A 75 -25.12 -3.30 -2.88
CA VAL A 75 -26.16 -2.30 -3.14
C VAL A 75 -26.03 -1.64 -4.51
N ASN A 76 -25.04 -2.09 -5.31
CA ASN A 76 -24.70 -1.57 -6.64
C ASN A 76 -24.48 -0.04 -6.63
N GLU A 77 -23.76 0.46 -5.61
CA GLU A 77 -23.51 1.88 -5.42
C GLU A 77 -22.04 2.22 -5.76
N GLU A 78 -21.85 3.19 -6.64
CA GLU A 78 -20.55 3.72 -7.01
C GLU A 78 -20.20 4.94 -6.15
N HIS A 79 -18.89 5.14 -5.92
CA HIS A 79 -18.34 6.30 -5.25
C HIS A 79 -16.97 6.63 -5.84
N PRO A 80 -16.59 7.90 -5.96
CA PRO A 80 -15.25 8.26 -6.37
C PRO A 80 -14.20 7.65 -5.46
N MET A 81 -13.22 6.98 -6.08
CA MET A 81 -12.07 6.42 -5.36
C MET A 81 -10.89 7.39 -5.43
N ASP A 82 -10.14 7.46 -4.34
CA ASP A 82 -8.90 8.26 -4.30
C ASP A 82 -7.89 7.71 -5.33
N ALA A 83 -7.54 8.52 -6.32
CA ALA A 83 -6.62 8.14 -7.38
C ALA A 83 -5.21 7.74 -6.84
N ALA A 84 -4.83 8.23 -5.67
CA ALA A 84 -3.57 7.87 -5.02
C ALA A 84 -3.49 6.37 -4.67
N LEU A 85 -4.64 5.67 -4.48
CA LEU A 85 -4.69 4.22 -4.27
C LEU A 85 -4.10 3.45 -5.46
N TYR A 86 -4.40 3.86 -6.69
CA TYR A 86 -3.92 3.15 -7.88
C TYR A 86 -2.42 3.25 -8.03
N GLY A 87 -1.88 4.45 -7.76
CA GLY A 87 -0.44 4.67 -7.71
C GLY A 87 0.23 3.87 -6.58
N LEU A 88 -0.38 3.82 -5.40
CA LEU A 88 0.10 3.02 -4.28
C LEU A 88 0.16 1.53 -4.64
N LEU A 89 -0.91 0.95 -5.19
CA LEU A 89 -0.95 -0.46 -5.59
C LEU A 89 0.14 -0.79 -6.62
N SER A 90 0.30 0.05 -7.65
CA SER A 90 1.35 -0.15 -8.65
C SER A 90 2.76 -0.13 -8.03
N ASP A 91 3.03 0.81 -7.10
CA ASP A 91 4.33 0.90 -6.43
C ASP A 91 4.58 -0.28 -5.48
N LEU A 92 3.55 -0.75 -4.77
CA LEU A 92 3.67 -1.91 -3.88
C LEU A 92 3.99 -3.19 -4.66
N ALA A 93 3.32 -3.44 -5.78
CA ALA A 93 3.62 -4.59 -6.64
C ALA A 93 5.05 -4.53 -7.16
N ALA A 94 5.49 -3.39 -7.69
CA ALA A 94 6.86 -3.20 -8.15
C ALA A 94 7.89 -3.45 -7.04
N ALA A 95 7.62 -3.01 -5.81
CA ALA A 95 8.50 -3.22 -4.66
C ALA A 95 8.59 -4.69 -4.21
N THR A 96 7.58 -5.53 -4.54
CA THR A 96 7.64 -6.99 -4.31
C THR A 96 8.25 -7.74 -5.48
N GLY A 97 8.53 -7.08 -6.61
CA GLY A 97 8.99 -7.71 -7.86
C GLY A 97 7.89 -8.46 -8.63
N HIS A 98 6.63 -8.20 -8.33
CA HIS A 98 5.48 -8.82 -9.00
C HIS A 98 4.78 -7.85 -9.96
N GLU A 99 4.05 -8.41 -10.93
CA GLU A 99 3.12 -7.63 -11.72
C GLU A 99 1.98 -7.09 -10.85
N ALA A 100 1.48 -5.90 -11.13
CA ALA A 100 0.43 -5.26 -10.35
C ALA A 100 -0.96 -5.86 -10.66
N ARG A 101 -1.13 -7.17 -10.41
CA ARG A 101 -2.37 -7.95 -10.54
C ARG A 101 -2.95 -8.23 -9.17
N TYR A 102 -4.13 -7.70 -8.92
CA TYR A 102 -4.78 -7.81 -7.63
C TYR A 102 -6.14 -8.46 -7.70
N GLU A 103 -6.41 -9.34 -6.75
CA GLU A 103 -7.76 -9.72 -6.38
C GLU A 103 -8.29 -8.75 -5.34
N VAL A 104 -9.46 -8.16 -5.62
CA VAL A 104 -10.13 -7.18 -4.75
C VAL A 104 -11.22 -7.88 -3.95
N ILE A 105 -11.08 -7.83 -2.64
CA ILE A 105 -12.04 -8.34 -1.67
C ILE A 105 -13.11 -7.27 -1.37
N SER A 106 -12.68 -5.99 -1.22
CA SER A 106 -13.55 -4.86 -0.94
C SER A 106 -12.94 -3.56 -1.47
N GLY A 107 -13.70 -2.79 -2.23
CA GLY A 107 -13.38 -1.42 -2.61
C GLY A 107 -14.21 -0.43 -1.78
N TYR A 108 -15.03 0.39 -2.45
CA TYR A 108 -16.01 1.24 -1.79
C TYR A 108 -17.01 0.43 -0.97
N ARG A 109 -17.40 0.97 0.14
CA ARG A 109 -18.41 0.43 1.03
C ARG A 109 -19.37 1.53 1.43
N SER A 110 -20.65 1.41 1.03
CA SER A 110 -21.66 2.39 1.39
C SER A 110 -21.88 2.44 2.91
N PRO A 111 -22.33 3.56 3.47
CA PRO A 111 -22.70 3.66 4.88
C PRO A 111 -23.68 2.57 5.30
N ARG A 112 -24.68 2.27 4.46
CA ARG A 112 -25.65 1.18 4.69
C ARG A 112 -24.99 -0.18 4.82
N THR A 113 -24.06 -0.51 3.93
CA THR A 113 -23.32 -1.77 4.02
C THR A 113 -22.40 -1.82 5.24
N ASN A 114 -21.74 -0.71 5.57
CA ASN A 114 -20.88 -0.62 6.75
C ASN A 114 -21.66 -0.84 8.04
N GLU A 115 -22.83 -0.21 8.17
CA GLU A 115 -23.73 -0.39 9.31
C GLU A 115 -24.25 -1.84 9.40
N GLY A 116 -24.70 -2.43 8.29
CA GLY A 116 -25.12 -3.83 8.23
C GLY A 116 -24.04 -4.81 8.68
N LEU A 117 -22.79 -4.58 8.29
CA LEU A 117 -21.65 -5.39 8.74
C LEU A 117 -21.40 -5.24 10.25
N ARG A 118 -21.49 -4.02 10.79
CA ARG A 118 -21.37 -3.78 12.24
C ARG A 118 -22.49 -4.47 13.00
N ALA A 119 -23.72 -4.34 12.54
CA ALA A 119 -24.90 -5.00 13.15
C ALA A 119 -24.78 -6.53 13.11
N ALA A 120 -24.11 -7.08 12.09
CA ALA A 120 -23.82 -8.52 11.98
C ALA A 120 -22.59 -8.97 12.80
N GLY A 121 -21.98 -8.08 13.60
CA GLY A 121 -20.87 -8.40 14.49
C GLY A 121 -19.49 -8.41 13.82
N HIS A 122 -19.38 -7.96 12.56
CA HIS A 122 -18.07 -7.82 11.93
C HIS A 122 -17.27 -6.66 12.54
N ALA A 123 -15.98 -6.87 12.74
CA ALA A 123 -15.06 -5.86 13.27
C ALA A 123 -14.71 -4.80 12.22
N VAL A 124 -15.68 -3.99 11.80
CA VAL A 124 -15.47 -2.88 10.87
C VAL A 124 -15.57 -1.54 11.60
N ALA A 125 -14.70 -0.59 11.26
CA ALA A 125 -14.68 0.73 11.86
C ALA A 125 -15.96 1.51 11.54
N GLU A 126 -16.46 2.30 12.49
CA GLU A 126 -17.60 3.19 12.29
C GLU A 126 -17.32 4.24 11.21
N HIS A 127 -16.13 4.85 11.26
CA HIS A 127 -15.65 5.81 10.26
C HIS A 127 -14.63 5.15 9.32
N SER A 128 -15.09 4.13 8.59
CA SER A 128 -14.22 3.37 7.68
C SER A 128 -13.81 4.21 6.47
N LEU A 129 -12.52 4.16 6.09
CA LEU A 129 -12.01 4.80 4.88
C LEU A 129 -12.55 4.17 3.58
N HIS A 130 -13.09 2.95 3.63
CA HIS A 130 -13.85 2.39 2.52
C HIS A 130 -15.09 3.23 2.17
N MET A 131 -15.74 3.85 3.16
CA MET A 131 -16.89 4.74 2.90
C MET A 131 -16.51 6.08 2.26
N GLN A 132 -15.21 6.40 2.26
CA GLN A 132 -14.67 7.61 1.65
C GLN A 132 -13.96 7.35 0.32
N GLY A 133 -14.01 6.13 -0.19
CA GLY A 133 -13.27 5.73 -1.38
C GLY A 133 -11.73 5.76 -1.20
N LYS A 134 -11.23 5.73 0.03
CA LYS A 134 -9.81 5.86 0.36
C LYS A 134 -9.14 4.57 0.80
N ALA A 135 -9.83 3.45 0.72
CA ALA A 135 -9.32 2.15 1.15
C ALA A 135 -9.70 1.03 0.19
N ILE A 136 -8.86 0.01 0.18
CA ILE A 136 -9.08 -1.21 -0.60
C ILE A 136 -8.52 -2.41 0.15
N ASP A 137 -9.27 -3.52 0.14
CA ASP A 137 -8.85 -4.83 0.66
C ASP A 137 -8.44 -5.69 -0.52
N VAL A 138 -7.18 -6.12 -0.56
CA VAL A 138 -6.60 -6.80 -1.73
C VAL A 138 -5.66 -7.93 -1.35
N ARG A 139 -5.42 -8.81 -2.33
CA ARG A 139 -4.24 -9.67 -2.36
C ARG A 139 -3.51 -9.51 -3.70
N LEU A 140 -2.20 -9.47 -3.66
CA LEU A 140 -1.35 -9.41 -4.85
C LEU A 140 -1.13 -10.83 -5.36
N LEU A 141 -1.48 -11.09 -6.61
CA LEU A 141 -1.34 -12.42 -7.20
C LEU A 141 0.13 -12.85 -7.29
N GLY A 142 0.39 -14.07 -6.87
CA GLY A 142 1.73 -14.66 -6.88
C GLY A 142 2.63 -14.22 -5.71
N CYS A 143 2.22 -13.26 -4.88
CA CYS A 143 2.97 -12.78 -3.74
C CYS A 143 2.46 -13.39 -2.43
N ASP A 144 3.38 -13.80 -1.56
CA ASP A 144 3.02 -14.18 -0.19
C ASP A 144 2.39 -13.00 0.55
N LEU A 145 1.31 -13.27 1.29
CA LEU A 145 0.54 -12.22 1.95
C LEU A 145 1.33 -11.45 3.01
N ALA A 146 2.22 -12.14 3.75
CA ALA A 146 3.06 -11.50 4.75
C ALA A 146 4.14 -10.63 4.09
N VAL A 147 4.71 -11.08 2.96
CA VAL A 147 5.65 -10.28 2.18
C VAL A 147 4.97 -9.01 1.65
N PHE A 148 3.76 -9.13 1.10
CA PHE A 148 3.00 -7.97 0.61
C PHE A 148 2.69 -6.99 1.74
N ARG A 149 2.24 -7.48 2.92
CA ARG A 149 2.04 -6.67 4.13
C ARG A 149 3.33 -5.92 4.51
N ASP A 150 4.47 -6.58 4.57
CA ASP A 150 5.73 -5.98 5.03
C ASP A 150 6.20 -4.86 4.07
N VAL A 151 6.02 -5.06 2.77
CA VAL A 151 6.28 -4.03 1.76
C VAL A 151 5.33 -2.84 1.93
N ALA A 152 4.03 -3.10 2.17
CA ALA A 152 3.05 -2.03 2.42
C ALA A 152 3.38 -1.23 3.69
N LEU A 153 3.79 -1.90 4.78
CA LEU A 153 4.24 -1.25 6.01
C LEU A 153 5.49 -0.39 5.78
N LYS A 154 6.46 -0.92 5.05
CA LYS A 154 7.71 -0.19 4.73
C LYS A 154 7.47 1.04 3.85
N ALA A 155 6.46 1.00 2.98
CA ALA A 155 6.10 2.13 2.14
C ALA A 155 5.60 3.34 2.95
N ALA A 156 5.01 3.12 4.13
CA ALA A 156 4.55 4.16 5.07
C ALA A 156 3.66 5.24 4.41
N ARG A 157 2.77 4.84 3.49
CA ARG A 157 1.94 5.77 2.69
C ARG A 157 0.46 5.81 3.11
N GLY A 158 0.11 5.13 4.20
CA GLY A 158 -1.25 5.06 4.72
C GLY A 158 -1.42 3.96 5.75
N GLY A 159 -2.66 3.58 6.04
CA GLY A 159 -2.98 2.48 6.93
C GLY A 159 -2.76 1.13 6.26
N VAL A 160 -2.27 0.16 7.05
CA VAL A 160 -2.08 -1.22 6.63
C VAL A 160 -2.71 -2.16 7.66
N GLY A 161 -3.71 -2.93 7.23
CA GLY A 161 -4.36 -3.97 8.02
C GLY A 161 -4.01 -5.35 7.49
N TYR A 162 -3.57 -6.24 8.35
CA TYR A 162 -3.22 -7.61 7.99
C TYR A 162 -4.30 -8.60 8.44
N TYR A 163 -4.89 -9.34 7.50
CA TYR A 163 -5.99 -10.28 7.74
C TYR A 163 -5.61 -11.68 7.24
N PRO A 164 -4.75 -12.41 7.97
CA PRO A 164 -4.23 -13.70 7.52
C PRO A 164 -5.32 -14.77 7.35
N SER A 165 -6.28 -14.84 8.28
CA SER A 165 -7.37 -15.82 8.21
C SER A 165 -8.33 -15.58 7.03
N SER A 166 -8.49 -14.32 6.64
CA SER A 166 -9.31 -13.90 5.49
C SER A 166 -8.51 -13.75 4.19
N ASN A 167 -7.19 -13.95 4.27
CA ASN A 167 -6.24 -13.91 3.17
C ASN A 167 -6.29 -12.61 2.36
N PHE A 168 -6.18 -11.45 3.04
CA PHE A 168 -6.02 -10.15 2.38
C PHE A 168 -5.23 -9.15 3.23
N VAL A 169 -4.77 -8.10 2.60
CA VAL A 169 -4.21 -6.90 3.23
C VAL A 169 -5.10 -5.72 2.88
N HIS A 170 -5.47 -4.95 3.91
CA HIS A 170 -6.07 -3.64 3.75
C HIS A 170 -4.97 -2.61 3.51
N VAL A 171 -5.15 -1.76 2.52
CA VAL A 171 -4.32 -0.57 2.31
C VAL A 171 -5.21 0.66 2.11
N ASP A 172 -4.77 1.81 2.62
CA ASP A 172 -5.50 3.06 2.48
C ASP A 172 -4.57 4.28 2.31
N THR A 173 -5.14 5.41 1.92
CA THR A 173 -4.44 6.70 1.75
C THR A 173 -4.61 7.63 2.94
N GLY A 174 -5.01 7.12 4.10
CA GLY A 174 -5.16 7.89 5.32
C GLY A 174 -3.83 8.04 6.09
N ARG A 175 -3.94 8.34 7.38
CA ARG A 175 -2.75 8.42 8.25
C ARG A 175 -2.05 7.06 8.35
N VAL A 176 -0.73 7.06 8.49
CA VAL A 176 0.06 5.84 8.71
C VAL A 176 -0.33 5.21 10.04
N ARG A 177 -0.77 3.95 9.99
CA ARG A 177 -1.12 3.11 11.13
C ARG A 177 -1.14 1.65 10.71
N THR A 178 -1.08 0.73 11.67
CA THR A 178 -1.12 -0.70 11.40
C THR A 178 -1.98 -1.43 12.43
N TRP A 179 -2.57 -2.55 11.99
CA TRP A 179 -3.30 -3.48 12.86
C TRP A 179 -3.32 -4.88 12.24
N THR A 180 -3.65 -5.87 13.04
CA THR A 180 -3.94 -7.23 12.59
C THR A 180 -5.40 -7.55 12.90
N GLY A 181 -6.14 -8.03 11.92
CA GLY A 181 -7.49 -8.54 12.05
C GLY A 181 -7.54 -10.08 12.00
N GLN A 182 -8.72 -10.63 12.24
CA GLN A 182 -8.97 -12.08 12.15
C GLN A 182 -9.38 -12.50 10.75
#